data_1ba8c81ec9ebe57b967a267002292cd4
#
_entry.id   1ba8c81ec9ebe57b967a267002292cd4
#
_cell.length_a   1.000
_cell.length_b   1.000
_cell.length_c   1.000
_cell.angle_alpha   90.00
_cell.angle_beta   90.00
_cell.angle_gamma   90.00
#
_symmetry.space_group_name_H-M   'P 1'
#
loop_
_entity.id
_entity.type
_entity.pdbx_description
1 polymer ?
#
loop_
_entity_poly.entity_id
_entity_poly.type
_entity_poly.pdbx_seq_one_letter_code
_entity_poly.pdbx_strand_id
1 'polypeptide(L)'
;MFHVNAWGLPYVACMVGAKLVFPGPWLDGRSLHELFEDESVTLSAGVPTVWKGLLAHVEANGLGFRTMRRTVIGGSACPPAMMRAFQERYDVEVLHAWGMTETSPLGTVCSLKPAQLALEPEQRLAMQAKQGRAVFGVDMKIVDDCGKELPQDGKTSGELLVRGPWIVS
;
A
#
# COMPACT_ATOMS: atom_id res chain seq x y z
N MET A 1 7.17 15.88 -3.65
CA MET A 1 5.77 15.42 -3.69
C MET A 1 5.45 14.94 -5.11
N PHE A 2 5.66 13.68 -5.34
CA PHE A 2 5.59 13.03 -6.63
C PHE A 2 4.35 12.13 -6.68
N HIS A 3 3.79 11.84 -7.85
CA HIS A 3 2.56 11.06 -8.06
C HIS A 3 1.37 11.53 -7.22
N VAL A 4 0.44 12.23 -7.85
CA VAL A 4 -0.82 12.70 -7.25
C VAL A 4 -0.60 13.26 -5.84
N ASN A 5 0.32 14.26 -5.73
CA ASN A 5 0.69 14.93 -4.47
C ASN A 5 1.08 13.94 -3.36
N ALA A 6 2.02 13.01 -3.66
CA ALA A 6 2.46 11.98 -2.71
C ALA A 6 1.28 11.20 -2.12
N TRP A 7 0.35 10.77 -2.97
CA TRP A 7 -0.85 9.99 -2.62
C TRP A 7 -1.72 10.64 -1.54
N GLY A 8 -1.76 11.97 -1.51
CA GLY A 8 -2.55 12.72 -0.54
C GLY A 8 -2.00 12.74 0.89
N LEU A 9 -0.88 12.07 1.17
CA LEU A 9 -0.30 11.97 2.51
C LEU A 9 0.01 13.32 3.16
N PRO A 10 0.49 14.36 2.45
CA PRO A 10 0.71 15.67 3.06
C PRO A 10 -0.54 16.30 3.67
N TYR A 11 -1.68 16.10 3.02
CA TYR A 11 -2.96 16.62 3.51
C TYR A 11 -3.45 15.84 4.73
N VAL A 12 -3.40 14.50 4.64
CA VAL A 12 -3.82 13.63 5.75
C VAL A 12 -2.93 13.85 6.98
N ALA A 13 -1.62 13.98 6.80
CA ALA A 13 -0.70 14.21 7.90
C ALA A 13 -1.03 15.49 8.66
N CYS A 14 -1.33 16.59 7.95
CA CYS A 14 -1.79 17.83 8.58
C CYS A 14 -3.11 17.65 9.34
N MET A 15 -4.06 16.89 8.77
CA MET A 15 -5.36 16.65 9.42
C MET A 15 -5.25 15.88 10.73
N VAL A 16 -4.27 14.98 10.86
CA VAL A 16 -4.09 14.13 12.06
C VAL A 16 -2.92 14.58 12.95
N GLY A 17 -2.27 15.69 12.61
CA GLY A 17 -1.12 16.22 13.36
C GLY A 17 0.14 15.35 13.28
N ALA A 18 0.29 14.57 12.19
CA ALA A 18 1.47 13.72 12.00
C ALA A 18 2.66 14.51 11.45
N LYS A 19 3.85 14.18 11.90
CA LYS A 19 5.11 14.67 11.33
C LYS A 19 5.31 14.13 9.93
N LEU A 20 5.60 15.01 8.97
CA LEU A 20 5.98 14.65 7.62
C LEU A 20 7.50 14.56 7.49
N VAL A 21 7.97 13.45 6.92
CA VAL A 21 9.37 13.21 6.63
C VAL A 21 9.55 13.00 5.13
N PHE A 22 10.39 13.79 4.49
CA PHE A 22 10.63 13.76 3.06
C PHE A 22 12.06 13.30 2.75
N PRO A 23 12.24 12.19 2.01
CA PRO A 23 13.58 11.67 1.70
C PRO A 23 14.31 12.50 0.63
N GLY A 24 13.66 13.49 0.01
CA GLY A 24 14.24 14.23 -1.09
C GLY A 24 14.55 13.32 -2.30
N PRO A 25 15.70 13.48 -2.96
CA PRO A 25 16.09 12.63 -4.07
C PRO A 25 16.73 11.30 -3.66
N TRP A 26 16.99 11.10 -2.37
CA TRP A 26 17.76 9.98 -1.84
C TRP A 26 16.86 8.80 -1.50
N LEU A 27 16.57 7.97 -2.50
CA LEU A 27 15.67 6.82 -2.38
C LEU A 27 16.41 5.49 -2.36
N ASP A 28 17.73 5.50 -2.18
CA ASP A 28 18.51 4.29 -1.97
C ASP A 28 18.27 3.70 -0.56
N GLY A 29 18.58 2.41 -0.41
CA GLY A 29 18.24 1.68 0.80
C GLY A 29 18.93 2.22 2.06
N ARG A 30 20.17 2.69 1.95
CA ARG A 30 20.93 3.25 3.06
C ARG A 30 20.33 4.58 3.52
N SER A 31 20.17 5.52 2.60
CA SER A 31 19.64 6.86 2.91
C SER A 31 18.24 6.80 3.52
N LEU A 32 17.39 5.89 2.98
CA LEU A 32 16.07 5.69 3.54
C LEU A 32 16.09 5.07 4.93
N HIS A 33 16.94 4.08 5.16
CA HIS A 33 17.06 3.46 6.49
C HIS A 33 17.54 4.47 7.53
N GLU A 34 18.62 5.20 7.24
CA GLU A 34 19.15 6.26 8.12
C GLU A 34 18.05 7.29 8.44
N LEU A 35 17.35 7.80 7.42
CA LEU A 35 16.26 8.74 7.61
C LEU A 35 15.12 8.18 8.48
N PHE A 36 14.73 6.91 8.29
CA PHE A 36 13.66 6.29 9.06
C PHE A 36 14.04 6.17 10.54
N GLU A 37 15.28 5.84 10.83
CA GLU A 37 15.79 5.70 12.19
C GLU A 37 15.97 7.05 12.89
N ASP A 38 16.56 8.04 12.19
CA ASP A 38 16.84 9.36 12.73
C ASP A 38 15.55 10.14 13.02
N GLU A 39 14.58 10.05 12.11
CA GLU A 39 13.30 10.76 12.21
C GLU A 39 12.21 9.95 12.95
N SER A 40 12.54 8.75 13.42
CA SER A 40 11.61 7.85 14.11
C SER A 40 10.32 7.60 13.31
N VAL A 41 10.48 7.27 12.03
CA VAL A 41 9.34 7.04 11.12
C VAL A 41 8.52 5.83 11.57
N THR A 42 7.22 6.00 11.70
CA THR A 42 6.29 4.93 12.12
C THR A 42 5.46 4.36 10.96
N LEU A 43 5.22 5.18 9.93
CA LEU A 43 4.50 4.81 8.71
C LEU A 43 5.25 5.34 7.50
N SER A 44 5.39 4.49 6.49
CA SER A 44 5.97 4.87 5.20
C SER A 44 5.04 4.51 4.06
N ALA A 45 5.25 5.12 2.88
CA ALA A 45 4.50 4.80 1.68
C ALA A 45 5.41 4.87 0.45
N GLY A 46 5.29 3.91 -0.45
CA GLY A 46 6.12 3.89 -1.65
C GLY A 46 5.81 2.73 -2.59
N VAL A 47 6.58 2.69 -3.67
CA VAL A 47 6.47 1.67 -4.71
C VAL A 47 7.40 0.49 -4.45
N PRO A 48 7.11 -0.72 -4.96
CA PRO A 48 7.91 -1.92 -4.68
C PRO A 48 9.40 -1.79 -5.03
N THR A 49 9.75 -1.03 -6.07
CA THR A 49 11.16 -0.84 -6.46
C THR A 49 11.99 -0.15 -5.39
N VAL A 50 11.42 0.85 -4.71
CA VAL A 50 12.07 1.54 -3.59
C VAL A 50 12.23 0.60 -2.41
N TRP A 51 11.19 -0.12 -2.05
CA TRP A 51 11.21 -1.07 -0.93
C TRP A 51 12.16 -2.25 -1.16
N LYS A 52 12.31 -2.69 -2.40
CA LYS A 52 13.31 -3.71 -2.76
C LYS A 52 14.73 -3.24 -2.40
N GLY A 53 15.07 -2.00 -2.72
CA GLY A 53 16.36 -1.41 -2.35
C GLY A 53 16.57 -1.30 -0.84
N LEU A 54 15.55 -0.85 -0.13
CA LEU A 54 15.55 -0.74 1.34
C LEU A 54 15.74 -2.11 2.00
N LEU A 55 14.92 -3.11 1.63
CA LEU A 55 15.03 -4.46 2.19
C LEU A 55 16.38 -5.10 1.92
N ALA A 56 16.93 -4.94 0.70
CA ALA A 56 18.25 -5.45 0.35
C ALA A 56 19.36 -4.83 1.23
N HIS A 57 19.28 -3.52 1.49
CA HIS A 57 20.23 -2.85 2.37
C HIS A 57 20.13 -3.33 3.82
N VAL A 58 18.92 -3.39 4.36
CA VAL A 58 18.65 -3.83 5.74
C VAL A 58 19.11 -5.26 5.95
N GLU A 59 18.80 -6.17 5.01
CA GLU A 59 19.20 -7.57 5.06
C GLU A 59 20.73 -7.74 4.98
N ALA A 60 21.40 -7.07 4.03
CA ALA A 60 22.84 -7.17 3.83
C ALA A 60 23.65 -6.67 5.03
N ASN A 61 23.10 -5.77 5.83
CA ASN A 61 23.79 -5.17 6.98
C ASN A 61 23.26 -5.67 8.34
N GLY A 62 22.38 -6.66 8.36
CA GLY A 62 21.79 -7.19 9.60
C GLY A 62 21.02 -6.14 10.42
N LEU A 63 20.40 -5.19 9.73
CA LEU A 63 19.65 -4.10 10.33
C LEU A 63 18.17 -4.46 10.51
N GLY A 64 17.43 -3.61 11.23
CA GLY A 64 15.99 -3.70 11.41
C GLY A 64 15.36 -2.31 11.45
N PHE A 65 14.11 -2.22 11.87
CA PHE A 65 13.39 -0.96 12.03
C PHE A 65 12.98 -0.78 13.50
N ARG A 66 13.44 0.30 14.14
CA ARG A 66 13.10 0.56 15.54
C ARG A 66 11.66 1.03 15.72
N THR A 67 11.20 1.90 14.84
CA THR A 67 9.92 2.62 15.00
C THR A 67 8.94 2.36 13.87
N MET A 68 9.39 1.98 12.68
CA MET A 68 8.50 1.70 11.56
C MET A 68 7.63 0.48 11.88
N ARG A 69 6.31 0.66 11.80
CA ARG A 69 5.32 -0.37 12.10
C ARG A 69 4.44 -0.70 10.90
N ARG A 70 4.41 0.19 9.92
CA ARG A 70 3.47 0.07 8.80
C ARG A 70 4.05 0.68 7.54
N THR A 71 3.81 0.02 6.41
CA THR A 71 4.12 0.58 5.09
C THR A 71 2.95 0.39 4.13
N VAL A 72 2.63 1.45 3.39
CA VAL A 72 1.67 1.39 2.27
C VAL A 72 2.45 1.11 0.99
N ILE A 73 2.09 0.04 0.29
CA ILE A 73 2.71 -0.34 -0.98
C ILE A 73 1.67 -0.27 -2.09
N GLY A 74 1.95 0.53 -3.11
CA GLY A 74 1.07 0.74 -4.25
C GLY A 74 1.83 1.16 -5.50
N GLY A 75 1.11 1.62 -6.53
CA GLY A 75 1.68 2.01 -7.82
C GLY A 75 2.01 0.83 -8.74
N SER A 76 2.24 -0.35 -8.18
CA SER A 76 2.28 -1.65 -8.84
C SER A 76 2.00 -2.76 -7.84
N ALA A 77 1.75 -3.98 -8.31
CA ALA A 77 1.49 -5.12 -7.43
C ALA A 77 2.68 -5.38 -6.50
N CYS A 78 2.42 -5.49 -5.21
CA CYS A 78 3.43 -5.84 -4.23
C CYS A 78 3.74 -7.34 -4.29
N PRO A 79 5.01 -7.74 -4.51
CA PRO A 79 5.37 -9.14 -4.50
C PRO A 79 5.07 -9.80 -3.15
N PRO A 80 4.46 -11.01 -3.09
CA PRO A 80 4.21 -11.71 -1.83
C PRO A 80 5.46 -11.92 -0.98
N ALA A 81 6.60 -12.16 -1.60
CA ALA A 81 7.89 -12.29 -0.91
C ALA A 81 8.30 -11.00 -0.18
N MET A 82 7.97 -9.83 -0.74
CA MET A 82 8.23 -8.53 -0.10
C MET A 82 7.32 -8.32 1.10
N MET A 83 6.02 -8.64 0.97
CA MET A 83 5.08 -8.59 2.09
C MET A 83 5.55 -9.47 3.25
N ARG A 84 5.93 -10.71 2.91
CA ARG A 84 6.47 -11.67 3.88
C ARG A 84 7.71 -11.13 4.59
N ALA A 85 8.66 -10.58 3.85
CA ALA A 85 9.89 -10.03 4.43
C ALA A 85 9.59 -8.91 5.42
N PHE A 86 8.74 -7.95 5.08
CA PHE A 86 8.35 -6.88 6.01
C PHE A 86 7.66 -7.42 7.25
N GLN A 87 6.71 -8.33 7.11
CA GLN A 87 5.87 -8.79 8.20
C GLN A 87 6.58 -9.82 9.11
N GLU A 88 7.24 -10.83 8.52
CA GLU A 88 7.81 -11.92 9.29
C GLU A 88 9.20 -11.61 9.87
N ARG A 89 10.01 -10.81 9.13
CA ARG A 89 11.39 -10.50 9.56
C ARG A 89 11.49 -9.20 10.35
N TYR A 90 10.63 -8.23 10.04
CA TYR A 90 10.78 -6.86 10.55
C TYR A 90 9.58 -6.35 11.35
N ASP A 91 8.53 -7.16 11.52
CA ASP A 91 7.29 -6.77 12.23
C ASP A 91 6.67 -5.47 11.68
N VAL A 92 6.69 -5.30 10.37
CA VAL A 92 6.13 -4.16 9.65
C VAL A 92 4.90 -4.60 8.86
N GLU A 93 3.72 -4.10 9.24
CA GLU A 93 2.47 -4.37 8.54
C GLU A 93 2.50 -3.77 7.12
N VAL A 94 2.16 -4.58 6.12
CA VAL A 94 2.02 -4.12 4.74
C VAL A 94 0.56 -3.86 4.41
N LEU A 95 0.26 -2.63 4.02
CA LEU A 95 -1.03 -2.23 3.44
C LEU A 95 -0.87 -2.14 1.92
N HIS A 96 -1.38 -3.14 1.21
CA HIS A 96 -1.38 -3.14 -0.25
C HIS A 96 -2.49 -2.22 -0.75
N ALA A 97 -2.15 -1.25 -1.58
CA ALA A 97 -3.08 -0.23 -2.07
C ALA A 97 -3.11 -0.19 -3.60
N TRP A 98 -4.29 0.04 -4.15
CA TRP A 98 -4.49 0.31 -5.56
C TRP A 98 -5.15 1.66 -5.77
N GLY A 99 -4.68 2.33 -6.79
CA GLY A 99 -5.25 3.58 -7.26
C GLY A 99 -4.52 4.08 -8.48
N MET A 100 -4.99 5.19 -9.00
CA MET A 100 -4.47 5.86 -10.18
C MET A 100 -4.72 7.36 -10.06
N THR A 101 -4.18 8.17 -10.96
CA THR A 101 -4.38 9.62 -10.94
C THR A 101 -5.87 9.97 -10.93
N GLU A 102 -6.65 9.25 -11.72
CA GLU A 102 -8.11 9.43 -11.88
C GLU A 102 -8.88 9.08 -10.60
N THR A 103 -8.32 8.32 -9.67
CA THR A 103 -8.94 8.01 -8.37
C THR A 103 -8.46 8.92 -7.23
N SER A 104 -7.65 9.91 -7.48
CA SER A 104 -7.18 11.03 -6.63
C SER A 104 -6.59 10.68 -5.25
N PRO A 105 -5.71 9.71 -5.07
CA PRO A 105 -5.26 8.64 -5.95
C PRO A 105 -5.85 7.26 -5.60
N LEU A 106 -6.57 7.14 -4.47
CA LEU A 106 -6.82 5.87 -3.81
C LEU A 106 -8.19 5.27 -4.16
N GLY A 107 -8.18 4.10 -4.78
CA GLY A 107 -9.38 3.31 -5.04
C GLY A 107 -9.62 2.23 -4.00
N THR A 108 -8.58 1.44 -3.67
CA THR A 108 -8.70 0.34 -2.69
C THR A 108 -7.50 0.27 -1.74
N VAL A 109 -7.75 -0.31 -0.56
CA VAL A 109 -6.71 -0.70 0.41
C VAL A 109 -7.00 -2.10 0.93
N CYS A 110 -5.98 -2.93 0.97
CA CYS A 110 -6.05 -4.24 1.58
C CYS A 110 -5.64 -4.16 3.06
N SER A 111 -6.65 -4.08 3.92
CA SER A 111 -6.50 -4.31 5.36
C SER A 111 -7.30 -5.56 5.74
N LEU A 112 -6.70 -6.44 6.53
CA LEU A 112 -7.37 -7.67 6.97
C LEU A 112 -8.51 -7.34 7.95
N LYS A 113 -9.64 -8.02 7.76
CA LYS A 113 -10.76 -7.98 8.73
C LYS A 113 -10.39 -8.80 9.97
N PRO A 114 -11.01 -8.55 11.14
CA PRO A 114 -10.77 -9.35 12.34
C PRO A 114 -10.87 -10.86 12.10
N ALA A 115 -11.88 -11.32 11.37
CA ALA A 115 -12.03 -12.74 11.02
C ALA A 115 -10.90 -13.28 10.13
N GLN A 116 -10.24 -12.42 9.34
CA GLN A 116 -9.12 -12.82 8.49
C GLN A 116 -7.79 -12.87 9.25
N LEU A 117 -7.69 -12.17 10.38
CA LEU A 117 -6.52 -12.26 11.26
C LEU A 117 -6.37 -13.65 11.92
N ALA A 118 -7.48 -14.38 12.04
CA ALA A 118 -7.48 -15.74 12.57
C ALA A 118 -7.11 -16.82 11.52
N LEU A 119 -6.93 -16.44 10.25
CA LEU A 119 -6.51 -17.37 9.20
C LEU A 119 -5.03 -17.76 9.36
N GLU A 120 -4.68 -18.91 8.78
CA GLU A 120 -3.29 -19.34 8.69
C GLU A 120 -2.43 -18.32 7.93
N PRO A 121 -1.12 -18.19 8.23
CA PRO A 121 -0.25 -17.16 7.64
C PRO A 121 -0.30 -17.09 6.12
N GLU A 122 -0.27 -18.24 5.44
CA GLU A 122 -0.34 -18.31 3.98
C GLU A 122 -1.68 -17.81 3.43
N GLN A 123 -2.77 -18.09 4.10
CA GLN A 123 -4.09 -17.61 3.71
C GLN A 123 -4.20 -16.10 3.90
N ARG A 124 -3.65 -15.57 5.00
CA ARG A 124 -3.56 -14.12 5.24
C ARG A 124 -2.76 -13.43 4.14
N LEU A 125 -1.60 -13.97 3.79
CA LEU A 125 -0.74 -13.43 2.74
C LEU A 125 -1.46 -13.45 1.38
N ALA A 126 -2.16 -14.53 1.05
CA ALA A 126 -2.95 -14.63 -0.17
C ALA A 126 -4.08 -13.58 -0.23
N MET A 127 -4.67 -13.23 0.92
CA MET A 127 -5.65 -12.15 1.00
C MET A 127 -5.00 -10.78 0.83
N GLN A 128 -3.84 -10.54 1.46
CA GLN A 128 -3.11 -9.28 1.37
C GLN A 128 -2.51 -9.03 -0.01
N ALA A 129 -2.20 -10.08 -0.77
CA ALA A 129 -1.74 -9.99 -2.15
C ALA A 129 -2.81 -9.43 -3.11
N LYS A 130 -4.08 -9.46 -2.71
CA LYS A 130 -5.17 -8.80 -3.45
C LYS A 130 -5.13 -7.29 -3.21
N GLN A 131 -5.80 -6.54 -4.12
CA GLN A 131 -5.81 -5.07 -4.04
C GLN A 131 -6.73 -4.51 -2.94
N GLY A 132 -7.40 -5.38 -2.19
CA GLY A 132 -8.22 -4.97 -1.07
C GLY A 132 -9.64 -4.60 -1.42
N ARG A 133 -10.18 -3.63 -0.69
CA ARG A 133 -11.57 -3.18 -0.80
C ARG A 133 -11.60 -1.70 -1.13
N ALA A 134 -12.67 -1.29 -1.83
CA ALA A 134 -12.96 0.12 -2.05
C ALA A 134 -12.88 0.91 -0.75
N VAL A 135 -12.23 2.07 -0.79
CA VAL A 135 -12.22 3.01 0.34
C VAL A 135 -13.57 3.71 0.46
N PHE A 136 -13.83 4.29 1.63
CA PHE A 136 -15.07 5.05 1.86
C PHE A 136 -15.28 6.07 0.74
N GLY A 137 -16.50 6.12 0.18
CA GLY A 137 -16.87 7.05 -0.89
C GLY A 137 -16.52 6.56 -2.30
N VAL A 138 -15.88 5.40 -2.46
CA VAL A 138 -15.62 4.78 -3.77
C VAL A 138 -16.53 3.59 -3.96
N ASP A 139 -17.34 3.63 -5.03
CA ASP A 139 -18.13 2.49 -5.51
C ASP A 139 -17.36 1.80 -6.65
N MET A 140 -17.42 0.47 -6.67
CA MET A 140 -16.79 -0.35 -7.69
C MET A 140 -17.70 -1.46 -8.15
N LYS A 141 -17.70 -1.73 -9.45
CA LYS A 141 -18.34 -2.89 -10.04
C LYS A 141 -17.53 -3.43 -11.21
N ILE A 142 -17.79 -4.67 -11.59
CA ILE A 142 -17.26 -5.25 -12.82
C ILE A 142 -18.41 -5.49 -13.80
N VAL A 143 -18.16 -5.26 -15.09
CA VAL A 143 -19.13 -5.44 -16.15
C VAL A 143 -18.55 -6.30 -17.29
N ASP A 144 -19.44 -6.90 -18.07
CA ASP A 144 -19.08 -7.57 -19.33
C ASP A 144 -18.95 -6.55 -20.49
N ASP A 145 -18.64 -7.07 -21.68
CA ASP A 145 -18.47 -6.26 -22.90
C ASP A 145 -19.76 -5.52 -23.34
N CYS A 146 -20.92 -5.92 -22.80
CA CYS A 146 -22.21 -5.28 -23.04
C CYS A 146 -22.60 -4.28 -21.94
N GLY A 147 -21.74 -4.07 -20.95
CA GLY A 147 -21.97 -3.20 -19.80
C GLY A 147 -22.87 -3.78 -18.71
N LYS A 148 -23.21 -5.07 -18.81
CA LYS A 148 -24.00 -5.77 -17.78
C LYS A 148 -23.13 -6.09 -16.57
N GLU A 149 -23.64 -5.78 -15.38
CA GLU A 149 -22.94 -6.04 -14.12
C GLU A 149 -22.72 -7.55 -13.88
N LEU A 150 -21.50 -7.87 -13.49
CA LEU A 150 -21.03 -9.23 -13.19
C LEU A 150 -20.90 -9.43 -11.66
N PRO A 151 -21.00 -10.70 -11.19
CA PRO A 151 -20.89 -10.99 -9.77
C PRO A 151 -19.46 -10.78 -9.26
N GLN A 152 -19.33 -10.19 -8.08
CA GLN A 152 -18.04 -10.02 -7.36
C GLN A 152 -17.72 -11.27 -6.53
N ASP A 153 -17.61 -12.42 -7.17
CA ASP A 153 -17.39 -13.74 -6.55
C ASP A 153 -15.91 -14.11 -6.39
N GLY A 154 -15.00 -13.24 -6.84
CA GLY A 154 -13.55 -13.48 -6.83
C GLY A 154 -13.07 -14.48 -7.89
N LYS A 155 -13.92 -14.84 -8.86
CA LYS A 155 -13.63 -15.76 -9.97
C LYS A 155 -13.97 -15.15 -11.32
N THR A 156 -15.09 -14.44 -11.39
CA THR A 156 -15.57 -13.79 -12.61
C THR A 156 -14.70 -12.57 -12.92
N SER A 157 -14.21 -12.47 -14.15
CA SER A 157 -13.43 -11.33 -14.65
C SER A 157 -14.30 -10.42 -15.50
N GLY A 158 -14.06 -9.12 -15.44
CA GLY A 158 -14.76 -8.12 -16.24
C GLY A 158 -14.03 -6.79 -16.24
N GLU A 159 -14.56 -5.81 -16.96
CA GLU A 159 -14.08 -4.44 -16.94
C GLU A 159 -14.44 -3.78 -15.60
N LEU A 160 -13.44 -3.15 -14.96
CA LEU A 160 -13.64 -2.48 -13.68
C LEU A 160 -14.15 -1.05 -13.89
N LEU A 161 -15.31 -0.76 -13.37
CA LEU A 161 -15.88 0.58 -13.29
C LEU A 161 -15.78 1.11 -11.87
N VAL A 162 -15.38 2.37 -11.75
CA VAL A 162 -15.16 3.05 -10.47
C VAL A 162 -15.88 4.39 -10.50
N ARG A 163 -16.56 4.75 -9.41
CA ARG A 163 -17.12 6.08 -9.22
C ARG A 163 -17.00 6.56 -7.78
N GLY A 164 -16.99 7.87 -7.59
CA GLY A 164 -16.93 8.50 -6.29
C GLY A 164 -16.80 10.02 -6.40
N PRO A 165 -16.95 10.77 -5.30
CA PRO A 165 -16.94 12.24 -5.34
C PRO A 165 -15.60 12.85 -5.77
N TRP A 166 -14.52 12.07 -5.74
CA TRP A 166 -13.18 12.50 -6.18
C TRP A 166 -12.64 11.70 -7.38
N ILE A 167 -13.46 10.83 -7.96
CA ILE A 167 -13.09 10.07 -9.16
C ILE A 167 -13.36 10.96 -10.38
N VAL A 168 -12.37 11.05 -11.28
CA VAL A 168 -12.51 11.80 -12.54
C VAL A 168 -13.41 11.02 -13.49
N SER A 169 -14.40 11.71 -14.07
CA SER A 169 -15.33 11.17 -15.05
C SER A 169 -14.89 11.56 -16.48
#